data_6778f8f709cb8a2137049d928313a03f
#
_entry.id   6778f8f709cb8a2137049d928313a03f
#
_cell.length_a   1.000
_cell.length_b   1.000
_cell.length_c   1.000
_cell.angle_alpha   90.00
_cell.angle_beta   90.00
_cell.angle_gamma   90.00
#
_symmetry.space_group_name_H-M   'P 1'
#
loop_
_entity.id
_entity.type
_entity.pdbx_description
1 polymer ?
#
loop_
_entity_poly.entity_id
_entity_poly.type
_entity_poly.pdbx_seq_one_letter_code
_entity_poly.pdbx_strand_id
1 'polypeptide(L)'
;MNTVEISGGHKYQRKLCDSVINYTIKKLLPRLRTLEINVELTNIPDDATGYCMIGDNNREFYIEIDKKLNLKDMVLTICHEMVHVKQYARNEKAIESEACCLEPKLALEYWEKEN
;
A
#
# COMPACT_ATOMS: atom_id res chain seq x y z
N MET A 1 5.60 -16.49 -6.02
CA MET A 1 5.13 -15.29 -6.74
C MET A 1 4.27 -14.44 -5.80
N ASN A 2 4.50 -13.13 -5.82
CA ASN A 2 3.64 -12.22 -5.06
C ASN A 2 2.30 -12.06 -5.79
N THR A 3 1.21 -11.99 -5.04
CA THR A 3 -0.12 -11.75 -5.59
C THR A 3 -0.67 -10.44 -5.04
N VAL A 4 -1.30 -9.66 -5.92
CA VAL A 4 -1.95 -8.41 -5.55
C VAL A 4 -3.37 -8.45 -6.13
N GLU A 5 -4.36 -8.41 -5.26
CA GLU A 5 -5.76 -8.41 -5.67
C GLU A 5 -6.42 -7.13 -5.17
N ILE A 6 -7.07 -6.41 -6.07
CA ILE A 6 -7.67 -5.12 -5.76
C ILE A 6 -9.12 -5.13 -6.17
N SER A 7 -10.00 -4.73 -5.25
CA SER A 7 -11.43 -4.66 -5.48
C SER A 7 -11.97 -3.28 -5.15
N GLY A 8 -13.16 -2.96 -5.66
CA GLY A 8 -13.83 -1.70 -5.37
C GLY A 8 -13.33 -0.54 -6.21
N GLY A 9 -13.87 0.64 -5.97
CA GLY A 9 -13.48 1.84 -6.67
C GLY A 9 -13.71 1.78 -8.19
N HIS A 10 -13.08 2.70 -8.89
CA HIS A 10 -13.10 2.74 -10.35
C HIS A 10 -11.93 1.95 -10.94
N LYS A 11 -12.07 1.56 -12.20
CA LYS A 11 -11.02 0.79 -12.88
C LYS A 11 -9.67 1.52 -12.86
N TYR A 12 -9.66 2.83 -13.12
CA TYR A 12 -8.41 3.59 -13.11
C TYR A 12 -7.78 3.64 -11.72
N GLN A 13 -8.59 3.64 -10.66
CA GLN A 13 -8.09 3.60 -9.29
C GLN A 13 -7.45 2.25 -8.99
N ARG A 14 -8.09 1.16 -9.43
CA ARG A 14 -7.52 -0.18 -9.23
C ARG A 14 -6.19 -0.34 -9.98
N LYS A 15 -6.10 0.19 -11.20
CA LYS A 15 -4.85 0.16 -11.98
C LYS A 15 -3.73 0.95 -11.28
N LEU A 16 -4.07 2.12 -10.77
CA LEU A 16 -3.11 2.94 -10.04
C LEU A 16 -2.63 2.22 -8.79
N CYS A 17 -3.55 1.67 -8.02
CA CYS A 17 -3.24 0.90 -6.82
C CYS A 17 -2.27 -0.25 -7.13
N ASP A 18 -2.58 -1.03 -8.13
CA ASP A 18 -1.74 -2.16 -8.55
C ASP A 18 -0.33 -1.70 -8.91
N SER A 19 -0.23 -0.64 -9.68
CA SER A 19 1.05 -0.07 -10.09
C SER A 19 1.89 0.39 -8.91
N VAL A 20 1.28 1.15 -7.98
CA VAL A 20 1.98 1.67 -6.81
C VAL A 20 2.41 0.54 -5.88
N ILE A 21 1.54 -0.44 -5.65
CA ILE A 21 1.86 -1.57 -4.78
C ILE A 21 3.04 -2.37 -5.34
N ASN A 22 3.02 -2.69 -6.62
CA ASN A 22 4.13 -3.41 -7.24
C ASN A 22 5.43 -2.62 -7.18
N TYR A 23 5.35 -1.30 -7.37
CA TYR A 23 6.51 -0.43 -7.22
C TYR A 23 7.08 -0.48 -5.80
N THR A 24 6.21 -0.35 -4.80
CA THR A 24 6.64 -0.35 -3.39
C THR A 24 7.21 -1.70 -2.96
N ILE A 25 6.65 -2.82 -3.46
CA ILE A 25 7.22 -4.14 -3.19
C ILE A 25 8.66 -4.21 -3.68
N LYS A 26 8.92 -3.73 -4.89
CA LYS A 26 10.29 -3.72 -5.44
C LYS A 26 11.25 -2.87 -4.62
N LYS A 27 10.75 -1.77 -4.05
CA LYS A 27 11.58 -0.85 -3.26
C LYS A 27 11.80 -1.34 -1.83
N LEU A 28 10.75 -1.83 -1.19
CA LEU A 28 10.77 -2.15 0.24
C LEU A 28 11.05 -3.63 0.52
N LEU A 29 10.60 -4.52 -0.35
CA LEU A 29 10.63 -5.96 -0.13
C LEU A 29 11.06 -6.69 -1.41
N PRO A 30 12.22 -6.32 -2.00
CA PRO A 30 12.61 -6.84 -3.32
C PRO A 30 12.90 -8.34 -3.34
N ARG A 31 13.16 -8.95 -2.18
CA ARG A 31 13.50 -10.37 -2.10
C ARG A 31 12.33 -11.28 -1.78
N LEU A 32 11.17 -10.70 -1.43
CA LEU A 32 10.00 -11.53 -1.10
C LEU A 32 9.25 -11.94 -2.36
N ARG A 33 8.82 -13.21 -2.37
CA ARG A 33 8.12 -13.82 -3.51
C ARG A 33 6.79 -14.46 -3.12
N THR A 34 6.41 -14.37 -1.84
CA THR A 34 5.24 -15.07 -1.31
C THR A 34 4.22 -14.12 -0.68
N LEU A 35 4.30 -12.83 -0.98
CA LEU A 35 3.37 -11.85 -0.46
C LEU A 35 1.99 -12.01 -1.09
N GLU A 36 0.95 -11.92 -0.26
CA GLU A 36 -0.44 -11.82 -0.69
C GLU A 36 -1.00 -10.50 -0.19
N ILE A 37 -1.22 -9.58 -1.10
CA ILE A 37 -1.73 -8.24 -0.77
C ILE A 37 -3.16 -8.13 -1.32
N ASN A 38 -4.13 -7.96 -0.42
CA ASN A 38 -5.53 -7.81 -0.77
C ASN A 38 -5.95 -6.39 -0.44
N VAL A 39 -6.41 -5.64 -1.44
CA VAL A 39 -6.76 -4.23 -1.28
C VAL A 39 -8.23 -4.03 -1.61
N GLU A 40 -8.93 -3.30 -0.77
CA GLU A 40 -10.29 -2.87 -1.05
C GLU A 40 -10.34 -1.34 -1.10
N LEU A 41 -10.82 -0.80 -2.23
CA LEU A 41 -11.08 0.61 -2.38
C LEU A 41 -12.53 0.84 -1.97
N THR A 42 -12.73 1.44 -0.81
CA THR A 42 -14.04 1.55 -0.17
C THR A 42 -14.20 2.91 0.50
N ASN A 43 -15.38 3.17 1.03
CA ASN A 43 -15.61 4.37 1.83
C ASN A 43 -15.10 4.11 3.24
N ILE A 44 -14.17 4.93 3.69
CA ILE A 44 -13.64 4.85 5.05
C ILE A 44 -14.24 6.01 5.85
N PRO A 45 -14.93 5.73 6.96
CA PRO A 45 -15.49 6.78 7.80
C PRO A 45 -14.38 7.50 8.57
N ASP A 46 -14.74 8.62 9.17
CA ASP A 46 -13.86 9.45 9.99
C ASP A 46 -12.75 10.11 9.13
N ASP A 47 -11.65 10.43 9.75
CA ASP A 47 -10.55 11.12 9.09
C ASP A 47 -9.46 10.19 8.57
N ALA A 48 -9.64 8.88 8.74
CA ALA A 48 -8.67 7.91 8.24
C ALA A 48 -8.75 7.80 6.72
N THR A 49 -7.59 7.57 6.08
CA THR A 49 -7.51 7.43 4.63
C THR A 49 -7.23 6.00 4.21
N GLY A 50 -6.70 5.18 5.13
CA GLY A 50 -6.42 3.78 4.85
C GLY A 50 -6.05 3.00 6.10
N TYR A 51 -6.06 1.68 5.98
CA TYR A 51 -5.69 0.75 7.04
C TYR A 51 -4.90 -0.41 6.45
N CYS A 52 -4.00 -0.97 7.25
CA CYS A 52 -3.28 -2.19 6.90
C CYS A 52 -3.45 -3.20 8.04
N MET A 53 -3.90 -4.40 7.69
CA MET A 53 -4.11 -5.48 8.65
C MET A 53 -3.33 -6.71 8.22
N ILE A 54 -2.69 -7.37 9.18
CA ILE A 54 -2.01 -8.63 8.92
C ILE A 54 -3.05 -9.76 8.92
N GLY A 55 -2.88 -10.73 8.00
CA GLY A 55 -3.76 -11.89 7.92
C GLY A 55 -3.28 -13.04 8.80
N ASP A 56 -3.37 -14.26 8.29
CA ASP A 56 -3.02 -15.46 9.08
C ASP A 56 -1.52 -15.59 9.35
N ASN A 57 -0.69 -14.93 8.54
CA ASN A 57 0.76 -14.95 8.72
C ASN A 57 1.35 -13.65 8.18
N ASN A 58 2.66 -13.45 8.36
CA ASN A 58 3.32 -12.21 7.98
C ASN A 58 3.64 -12.10 6.49
N ARG A 59 2.91 -12.83 5.65
CA ARG A 59 2.97 -12.70 4.19
C ARG A 59 1.61 -12.36 3.61
N GLU A 60 0.54 -12.40 4.42
CA GLU A 60 -0.82 -12.11 4.00
C GLU A 60 -1.30 -10.81 4.62
N PHE A 61 -1.74 -9.87 3.79
CA PHE A 61 -2.15 -8.55 4.24
C PHE A 61 -3.44 -8.10 3.60
N TYR A 62 -4.21 -7.33 4.36
CA TYR A 62 -5.46 -6.72 3.91
C TYR A 62 -5.32 -5.22 4.09
N ILE A 63 -5.52 -4.49 3.00
CA ILE A 63 -5.40 -3.03 2.99
C ILE A 63 -6.72 -2.43 2.54
N GLU A 64 -7.20 -1.44 3.28
CA GLU A 64 -8.36 -0.64 2.87
C GLU A 64 -7.89 0.76 2.55
N ILE A 65 -8.36 1.30 1.42
CA ILE A 65 -8.01 2.66 0.96
C ILE A 65 -9.30 3.39 0.66
N ASP A 66 -9.42 4.64 1.11
CA ASP A 66 -10.60 5.45 0.85
C ASP A 66 -10.69 5.80 -0.64
N LYS A 67 -11.75 5.33 -1.29
CA LYS A 67 -11.95 5.57 -2.73
C LYS A 67 -12.30 7.03 -3.06
N LYS A 68 -12.59 7.85 -2.05
CA LYS A 68 -12.89 9.28 -2.26
C LYS A 68 -11.64 10.14 -2.40
N LEU A 69 -10.45 9.57 -2.14
CA LEU A 69 -9.20 10.31 -2.25
C LEU A 69 -8.91 10.69 -3.71
N ASN A 70 -8.29 11.86 -3.91
CA ASN A 70 -7.75 12.18 -5.21
C ASN A 70 -6.53 11.28 -5.49
N LEU A 71 -6.06 11.26 -6.73
CA LEU A 71 -4.99 10.33 -7.11
C LEU A 71 -3.69 10.57 -6.36
N LYS A 72 -3.36 11.82 -6.09
CA LYS A 72 -2.15 12.15 -5.33
C LYS A 72 -2.20 11.60 -3.91
N ASP A 73 -3.30 11.84 -3.22
CA ASP A 73 -3.47 11.38 -1.84
C ASP A 73 -3.62 9.87 -1.77
N MET A 74 -4.21 9.27 -2.80
CA MET A 74 -4.31 7.81 -2.90
C MET A 74 -2.92 7.17 -2.98
N VAL A 75 -2.01 7.71 -3.81
CA VAL A 75 -0.65 7.20 -3.90
C VAL A 75 0.08 7.34 -2.56
N LEU A 76 -0.06 8.50 -1.90
CA LEU A 76 0.55 8.70 -0.59
C LEU A 76 0.04 7.67 0.43
N THR A 77 -1.26 7.45 0.47
CA THR A 77 -1.87 6.51 1.40
C THR A 77 -1.42 5.07 1.14
N ILE A 78 -1.37 4.67 -0.13
CA ILE A 78 -0.89 3.33 -0.49
C ILE A 78 0.55 3.15 -0.03
N CYS A 79 1.41 4.12 -0.28
CA CYS A 79 2.81 4.07 0.15
C CYS A 79 2.92 3.94 1.67
N HIS A 80 2.09 4.69 2.41
CA HIS A 80 2.06 4.62 3.87
C HIS A 80 1.72 3.21 4.35
N GLU A 81 0.64 2.61 3.80
CA GLU A 81 0.23 1.27 4.21
C GLU A 81 1.25 0.22 3.81
N MET A 82 1.92 0.40 2.68
CA MET A 82 2.95 -0.54 2.25
C MET A 82 4.20 -0.50 3.13
N VAL A 83 4.50 0.63 3.79
CA VAL A 83 5.56 0.66 4.80
C VAL A 83 5.17 -0.24 5.98
N HIS A 84 3.90 -0.23 6.38
CA HIS A 84 3.43 -1.14 7.44
C HIS A 84 3.53 -2.61 7.00
N VAL A 85 3.22 -2.91 5.73
CA VAL A 85 3.42 -4.26 5.20
C VAL A 85 4.89 -4.67 5.36
N LYS A 86 5.81 -3.80 5.00
CA LYS A 86 7.24 -4.05 5.14
C LYS A 86 7.61 -4.32 6.60
N GLN A 87 7.08 -3.52 7.53
CA GLN A 87 7.37 -3.69 8.95
C GLN A 87 6.89 -5.07 9.45
N TYR A 88 5.64 -5.44 9.14
CA TYR A 88 5.09 -6.72 9.53
C TYR A 88 5.83 -7.90 8.87
N ALA A 89 6.11 -7.78 7.58
CA ALA A 89 6.76 -8.86 6.82
C ALA A 89 8.17 -9.13 7.32
N ARG A 90 8.84 -8.11 7.85
CA ARG A 90 10.20 -8.22 8.38
C ARG A 90 10.24 -8.39 9.89
N ASN A 91 9.09 -8.62 10.51
CA ASN A 91 8.96 -8.74 11.98
C ASN A 91 9.53 -7.53 12.71
N GLU A 92 9.43 -6.37 12.11
CA GLU A 92 9.80 -5.10 12.72
C GLU A 92 8.62 -4.55 13.51
N LYS A 93 8.90 -3.67 14.46
CA LYS A 93 7.85 -3.01 15.19
C LYS A 93 7.09 -2.04 14.24
N ALA A 94 5.76 -2.05 14.31
CA ALA A 94 4.95 -1.14 13.53
C ALA A 94 5.12 0.27 14.08
N ILE A 95 5.76 1.16 13.32
CA ILE A 95 6.09 2.52 13.74
C ILE A 95 5.53 3.51 12.72
N GLU A 96 4.57 4.34 13.17
CA GLU A 96 3.94 5.36 12.34
C GLU A 96 4.94 6.40 11.84
N SER A 97 5.92 6.76 12.65
CA SER A 97 6.90 7.77 12.25
C SER A 97 7.71 7.34 11.03
N GLU A 98 8.03 6.06 10.90
CA GLU A 98 8.72 5.56 9.71
C GLU A 98 7.81 5.66 8.48
N ALA A 99 6.55 5.25 8.62
CA ALA A 99 5.60 5.31 7.52
C ALA A 99 5.36 6.75 7.07
N CYS A 100 5.18 7.68 7.99
CA CYS A 100 4.99 9.09 7.68
C CYS A 100 6.24 9.71 7.04
N CYS A 101 7.42 9.24 7.39
CA CYS A 101 8.67 9.73 6.81
C CYS A 101 8.88 9.19 5.39
N LEU A 102 8.59 7.91 5.17
CA LEU A 102 8.87 7.25 3.88
C LEU A 102 7.79 7.51 2.82
N GLU A 103 6.53 7.74 3.22
CA GLU A 103 5.45 7.88 2.24
C GLU A 103 5.67 8.97 1.21
N PRO A 104 6.10 10.20 1.58
CA PRO A 104 6.29 11.24 0.56
C PRO A 104 7.46 10.92 -0.36
N LYS A 105 8.50 10.29 0.15
CA LYS A 105 9.65 9.91 -0.66
C LYS A 105 9.28 8.85 -1.68
N LEU A 106 8.57 7.82 -1.25
CA LEU A 106 8.12 6.75 -2.13
C LEU A 106 7.15 7.26 -3.18
N ALA A 107 6.21 8.12 -2.78
CA ALA A 107 5.23 8.69 -3.70
C ALA A 107 5.92 9.54 -4.77
N LEU A 108 6.88 10.38 -4.37
CA LEU A 108 7.61 11.22 -5.31
C LEU A 108 8.41 10.37 -6.30
N GLU A 109 9.13 9.37 -5.80
CA GLU A 109 9.90 8.46 -6.66
C GLU A 109 8.99 7.73 -7.64
N TYR A 110 7.82 7.27 -7.16
CA TYR A 110 6.85 6.62 -8.03
C TYR A 110 6.43 7.52 -9.18
N TRP A 111 6.02 8.76 -8.87
CA TRP A 111 5.57 9.71 -9.88
C TRP A 111 6.68 10.06 -10.88
N GLU A 112 7.89 10.22 -10.41
CA GLU A 112 9.02 10.53 -11.29
C GLU A 112 9.35 9.38 -12.23
N LYS A 113 9.23 8.15 -11.73
CA LYS A 113 9.58 6.96 -12.50
C LYS A 113 8.51 6.58 -13.52
N GLU A 114 7.23 6.79 -13.18
CA GLU A 114 6.10 6.41 -14.03
C GLU A 114 5.72 7.50 -15.04
N ASN A 115 6.26 8.67 -14.89
CA ASN A 115 6.06 9.78 -15.83
C ASN A 115 7.37 10.08 -16.59
#